data_2873bab8ba60091a142e0d1d7f10fe43
#
_entry.id   2873bab8ba60091a142e0d1d7f10fe43
#
_cell.length_a   1.000
_cell.length_b   1.000
_cell.length_c   1.000
_cell.angle_alpha   90.00
_cell.angle_beta   90.00
_cell.angle_gamma   90.00
#
_symmetry.space_group_name_H-M   'P 1'
#
loop_
_entity.id
_entity.type
_entity.pdbx_description
1 polymer ?
#
loop_
_entity_poly.entity_id
_entity_poly.type
_entity_poly.pdbx_seq_one_letter_code
_entity_poly.pdbx_strand_id
1 'polypeptide(L)'
;MKINSSNNTATPRITIKSLAATLGVSHTTVSNAWNNPEKLSPELREHILRYASEIGFQGPDKLARALRTGNANTIGVIFNDSMSYVFIDPHDIALMRGIASRCEAQDVNLALIPLRKPQQTGTAPLTALVDGYILNATHNSADVIQQILARGQRVVTLDFQFPGYSSVSIDNAGAMHDIAHYLLGKGHRRFGIIAFASQANVLGMRSLREPITGDNTLMLTRVNACRDAFLANNVNVERCWLYETRHDEEHGETAAQALLTAHPDITALICLSDRFAVGAIRYCHRAGLAVPEQVAVTGFDNLAVEVNGVGLTTIAQNAECKGEIAVELLLSIGPVTHHELPRQLVIRESA
;
A
#
# COMPACT_ATOMS: atom_id res chain seq x y z
N MET A 1 -54.06 19.79 18.79
CA MET A 1 -53.19 19.10 19.74
C MET A 1 -51.78 19.61 19.52
N LYS A 2 -51.30 20.54 20.39
CA LYS A 2 -49.99 21.20 20.27
C LYS A 2 -48.95 20.28 20.88
N ILE A 3 -48.00 19.84 20.05
CA ILE A 3 -46.81 19.08 20.51
C ILE A 3 -45.80 20.12 21.02
N ASN A 4 -45.54 20.07 22.33
CA ASN A 4 -44.53 20.87 23.01
C ASN A 4 -43.13 20.51 22.47
N SER A 5 -42.43 21.50 21.92
CA SER A 5 -41.01 21.49 21.66
C SER A 5 -40.27 21.48 23.00
N SER A 6 -39.70 20.32 23.37
CA SER A 6 -38.77 20.21 24.48
C SER A 6 -37.50 21.05 24.19
N ASN A 7 -37.28 22.07 25.00
CA ASN A 7 -36.04 22.82 25.08
C ASN A 7 -34.87 21.88 25.39
N ASN A 8 -34.06 21.61 24.39
CA ASN A 8 -32.77 20.97 24.56
C ASN A 8 -31.79 22.02 25.08
N THR A 9 -31.72 22.21 26.39
CA THR A 9 -30.69 23.02 27.05
C THR A 9 -29.38 22.27 26.96
N ALA A 10 -28.61 22.54 25.89
CA ALA A 10 -27.25 22.07 25.76
C ALA A 10 -26.44 22.55 26.98
N THR A 11 -25.95 21.59 27.78
CA THR A 11 -25.03 21.87 28.89
C THR A 11 -23.88 22.71 28.35
N PRO A 12 -23.50 23.84 28.94
CA PRO A 12 -22.45 24.70 28.41
C PRO A 12 -21.14 23.92 28.28
N ARG A 13 -20.61 23.87 27.07
CA ARG A 13 -19.37 23.12 26.75
C ARG A 13 -18.22 23.73 27.55
N ILE A 14 -17.64 22.92 28.45
CA ILE A 14 -16.48 23.32 29.24
C ILE A 14 -15.30 23.54 28.29
N THR A 15 -14.62 24.66 28.43
CA THR A 15 -13.51 25.10 27.56
C THR A 15 -12.24 25.33 28.36
N ILE A 16 -11.09 25.36 27.70
CA ILE A 16 -9.81 25.77 28.33
C ILE A 16 -9.98 27.14 29.00
N LYS A 17 -10.76 28.05 28.40
CA LYS A 17 -10.98 29.42 28.89
C LYS A 17 -11.76 29.42 30.20
N SER A 18 -12.83 28.62 30.29
CA SER A 18 -13.62 28.53 31.53
C SER A 18 -12.81 27.85 32.64
N LEU A 19 -12.06 26.80 32.32
CA LEU A 19 -11.21 26.07 33.26
C LEU A 19 -10.09 27.00 33.80
N ALA A 20 -9.40 27.73 32.93
CA ALA A 20 -8.36 28.68 33.32
C ALA A 20 -8.90 29.78 34.28
N ALA A 21 -10.09 30.33 33.96
CA ALA A 21 -10.73 31.32 34.81
C ALA A 21 -11.07 30.78 36.20
N THR A 22 -11.58 29.56 36.29
CA THR A 22 -11.93 28.93 37.58
C THR A 22 -10.70 28.59 38.43
N LEU A 23 -9.61 28.15 37.80
CA LEU A 23 -8.36 27.83 38.51
C LEU A 23 -7.45 29.03 38.76
N GLY A 24 -7.80 30.22 38.27
CA GLY A 24 -6.99 31.42 38.42
C GLY A 24 -5.65 31.40 37.70
N VAL A 25 -5.56 30.62 36.61
CA VAL A 25 -4.34 30.47 35.82
C VAL A 25 -4.54 30.93 34.37
N SER A 26 -3.45 31.07 33.63
CA SER A 26 -3.53 31.40 32.21
C SER A 26 -4.04 30.25 31.34
N HIS A 27 -4.64 30.58 30.16
CA HIS A 27 -5.01 29.55 29.16
C HIS A 27 -3.82 28.71 28.75
N THR A 28 -2.64 29.32 28.64
CA THR A 28 -1.39 28.62 28.27
C THR A 28 -1.01 27.66 29.37
N THR A 29 -1.17 28.03 30.65
CA THR A 29 -0.91 27.14 31.80
C THR A 29 -1.80 25.89 31.73
N VAL A 30 -3.11 26.07 31.52
CA VAL A 30 -4.04 24.95 31.34
C VAL A 30 -3.66 24.11 30.14
N SER A 31 -3.37 24.70 28.99
CA SER A 31 -2.96 23.97 27.77
C SER A 31 -1.68 23.17 28.00
N ASN A 32 -0.70 23.70 28.75
CA ASN A 32 0.56 23.03 29.04
C ASN A 32 0.37 21.79 29.90
N ALA A 33 -0.67 21.70 30.76
CA ALA A 33 -0.92 20.52 31.57
C ALA A 33 -1.08 19.24 30.74
N TRP A 34 -1.57 19.36 29.50
CA TRP A 34 -1.69 18.25 28.53
C TRP A 34 -0.56 18.22 27.49
N ASN A 35 -0.12 19.37 27.00
CA ASN A 35 0.72 19.44 25.80
C ASN A 35 2.22 19.62 26.08
N ASN A 36 2.58 20.24 27.21
CA ASN A 36 3.97 20.51 27.57
C ASN A 36 4.10 20.42 29.11
N PRO A 37 3.95 19.21 29.68
CA PRO A 37 3.92 19.00 31.13
C PRO A 37 5.20 19.48 31.82
N GLU A 38 6.32 19.44 31.10
CA GLU A 38 7.63 19.87 31.58
C GLU A 38 7.72 21.37 31.88
N LYS A 39 6.76 22.16 31.39
CA LYS A 39 6.65 23.62 31.65
C LYS A 39 5.89 23.98 32.92
N LEU A 40 5.42 22.96 33.65
CA LEU A 40 4.65 23.14 34.88
C LEU A 40 5.31 22.38 36.03
N SER A 41 5.08 22.87 37.28
CA SER A 41 5.42 22.03 38.42
C SER A 41 4.50 20.80 38.47
N PRO A 42 4.98 19.65 38.99
CA PRO A 42 4.15 18.45 39.10
C PRO A 42 2.86 18.68 39.88
N GLU A 43 2.91 19.48 40.96
CA GLU A 43 1.77 19.80 41.83
C GLU A 43 0.71 20.60 41.08
N LEU A 44 1.12 21.63 40.32
CA LEU A 44 0.20 22.46 39.53
C LEU A 44 -0.45 21.65 38.42
N ARG A 45 0.33 20.80 37.75
CA ARG A 45 -0.18 19.90 36.70
C ARG A 45 -1.23 18.95 37.28
N GLU A 46 -0.91 18.27 38.39
CA GLU A 46 -1.85 17.35 39.02
C GLU A 46 -3.12 18.04 39.48
N HIS A 47 -3.03 19.25 40.04
CA HIS A 47 -4.18 20.04 40.42
C HIS A 47 -5.09 20.35 39.22
N ILE A 48 -4.52 20.80 38.10
CA ILE A 48 -5.27 21.09 36.89
C ILE A 48 -5.96 19.85 36.34
N LEU A 49 -5.25 18.72 36.24
CA LEU A 49 -5.79 17.47 35.67
C LEU A 49 -6.88 16.87 36.56
N ARG A 50 -6.71 16.92 37.89
CA ARG A 50 -7.71 16.42 38.83
C ARG A 50 -9.00 17.24 38.73
N TYR A 51 -8.92 18.57 38.79
CA TYR A 51 -10.09 19.44 38.67
C TYR A 51 -10.77 19.28 37.29
N ALA A 52 -10.00 19.17 36.22
CA ALA A 52 -10.53 18.90 34.89
C ALA A 52 -11.34 17.58 34.85
N SER A 53 -10.82 16.53 35.47
CA SER A 53 -11.52 15.22 35.59
C SER A 53 -12.82 15.33 36.36
N GLU A 54 -12.82 16.07 37.48
CA GLU A 54 -14.01 16.28 38.34
C GLU A 54 -15.16 16.96 37.59
N ILE A 55 -14.84 17.90 36.68
CA ILE A 55 -15.83 18.61 35.88
C ILE A 55 -16.11 17.96 34.50
N GLY A 56 -15.48 16.81 34.20
CA GLY A 56 -15.65 16.11 32.93
C GLY A 56 -14.93 16.75 31.73
N PHE A 57 -13.94 17.61 31.95
CA PHE A 57 -13.13 18.20 30.89
C PHE A 57 -11.99 17.24 30.50
N GLN A 58 -12.07 16.71 29.28
CA GLN A 58 -11.11 15.71 28.77
C GLN A 58 -9.84 16.31 28.13
N GLY A 59 -9.62 17.63 28.31
CA GLY A 59 -8.48 18.33 27.74
C GLY A 59 -8.81 19.23 26.54
N PRO A 60 -7.79 19.88 25.99
CA PRO A 60 -7.94 20.75 24.81
C PRO A 60 -8.52 19.98 23.62
N ASP A 61 -9.42 20.62 22.87
CA ASP A 61 -10.00 20.07 21.66
C ASP A 61 -8.88 19.86 20.61
N LYS A 62 -8.55 18.58 20.35
CA LYS A 62 -7.51 18.20 19.40
C LYS A 62 -7.82 18.69 17.99
N LEU A 63 -9.10 18.70 17.59
CA LEU A 63 -9.54 19.17 16.29
C LEU A 63 -9.34 20.70 16.14
N ALA A 64 -9.74 21.46 17.15
CA ALA A 64 -9.52 22.90 17.17
C ALA A 64 -8.02 23.26 17.17
N ARG A 65 -7.18 22.45 17.82
CA ARG A 65 -5.73 22.58 17.75
C ARG A 65 -5.21 22.30 16.34
N ALA A 66 -5.58 21.18 15.74
CA ALA A 66 -5.17 20.81 14.39
C ALA A 66 -5.54 21.90 13.36
N LEU A 67 -6.76 22.42 13.43
CA LEU A 67 -7.20 23.52 12.57
C LEU A 67 -6.38 24.81 12.78
N ARG A 68 -5.94 25.10 14.02
CA ARG A 68 -5.16 26.29 14.33
C ARG A 68 -3.68 26.16 14.01
N THR A 69 -3.10 24.98 14.20
CA THR A 69 -1.65 24.73 14.03
C THR A 69 -1.30 24.16 12.67
N GLY A 70 -2.30 23.67 11.91
CA GLY A 70 -2.09 22.94 10.67
C GLY A 70 -1.46 21.55 10.89
N ASN A 71 -1.44 21.03 12.14
CA ASN A 71 -0.85 19.74 12.47
C ASN A 71 -1.89 18.85 13.16
N ALA A 72 -2.26 17.76 12.48
CA ALA A 72 -3.24 16.78 12.95
C ALA A 72 -2.62 15.64 13.76
N ASN A 73 -1.30 15.52 13.74
CA ASN A 73 -0.54 14.36 14.25
C ASN A 73 -1.09 13.04 13.69
N THR A 74 -1.37 13.02 12.38
CA THR A 74 -2.02 11.90 11.71
C THR A 74 -1.45 11.73 10.31
N ILE A 75 -1.10 10.51 9.94
CA ILE A 75 -0.71 10.11 8.58
C ILE A 75 -1.89 9.42 7.90
N GLY A 76 -2.15 9.81 6.64
CA GLY A 76 -3.11 9.14 5.77
C GLY A 76 -2.43 8.09 4.90
N VAL A 77 -3.03 6.89 4.79
CA VAL A 77 -2.59 5.87 3.83
C VAL A 77 -3.69 5.63 2.83
N ILE A 78 -3.34 5.68 1.56
CA ILE A 78 -4.25 5.47 0.43
C ILE A 78 -3.80 4.25 -0.34
N PHE A 79 -4.71 3.29 -0.52
CA PHE A 79 -4.52 2.09 -1.33
C PHE A 79 -5.31 2.18 -2.63
N ASN A 80 -4.79 1.52 -3.65
CA ASN A 80 -5.45 1.37 -4.95
C ASN A 80 -6.68 0.46 -4.87
N ASP A 81 -6.58 -0.56 -4.02
CA ASP A 81 -7.60 -1.58 -3.83
C ASP A 81 -8.66 -1.18 -2.79
N SER A 82 -9.70 -1.98 -2.69
CA SER A 82 -10.72 -1.77 -1.64
C SER A 82 -10.11 -2.00 -0.27
N MET A 83 -10.58 -1.26 0.74
CA MET A 83 -10.12 -1.45 2.12
C MET A 83 -10.31 -2.88 2.63
N SER A 84 -11.38 -3.55 2.22
CA SER A 84 -11.62 -4.96 2.57
C SER A 84 -10.54 -5.88 1.99
N TYR A 85 -10.02 -5.57 0.81
CA TYR A 85 -8.94 -6.33 0.19
C TYR A 85 -7.60 -6.14 0.92
N VAL A 86 -7.26 -4.92 1.29
CA VAL A 86 -6.03 -4.59 2.05
C VAL A 86 -5.88 -5.42 3.33
N PHE A 87 -7.00 -5.78 3.98
CA PHE A 87 -7.01 -6.58 5.20
C PHE A 87 -6.96 -8.10 4.97
N ILE A 88 -6.94 -8.57 3.72
CA ILE A 88 -6.79 -9.99 3.39
C ILE A 88 -5.56 -10.28 2.53
N ASP A 89 -4.96 -9.25 1.92
CA ASP A 89 -3.73 -9.40 1.15
C ASP A 89 -2.51 -9.46 2.08
N PRO A 90 -1.74 -10.56 2.10
CA PRO A 90 -0.61 -10.68 3.03
C PRO A 90 0.50 -9.65 2.81
N HIS A 91 0.71 -9.19 1.56
CA HIS A 91 1.68 -8.14 1.25
C HIS A 91 1.24 -6.80 1.85
N ASP A 92 -0.03 -6.41 1.64
CA ASP A 92 -0.58 -5.17 2.18
C ASP A 92 -0.65 -5.20 3.71
N ILE A 93 -0.96 -6.36 4.31
CA ILE A 93 -0.91 -6.56 5.76
C ILE A 93 0.51 -6.34 6.30
N ALA A 94 1.53 -6.90 5.66
CA ALA A 94 2.92 -6.69 6.07
C ALA A 94 3.35 -5.22 5.93
N LEU A 95 2.97 -4.57 4.83
CA LEU A 95 3.19 -3.14 4.61
C LEU A 95 2.53 -2.29 5.71
N MET A 96 1.27 -2.58 6.01
CA MET A 96 0.51 -1.87 7.06
C MET A 96 1.09 -2.10 8.43
N ARG A 97 1.63 -3.29 8.72
CA ARG A 97 2.31 -3.57 9.98
C ARG A 97 3.55 -2.68 10.16
N GLY A 98 4.37 -2.53 9.13
CA GLY A 98 5.53 -1.62 9.15
C GLY A 98 5.11 -0.16 9.35
N ILE A 99 4.08 0.30 8.62
CA ILE A 99 3.54 1.66 8.78
C ILE A 99 3.04 1.87 10.21
N ALA A 100 2.23 0.95 10.75
CA ALA A 100 1.64 1.07 12.07
C ALA A 100 2.72 1.06 13.17
N SER A 101 3.66 0.11 13.12
CA SER A 101 4.79 0.03 14.05
C SER A 101 5.57 1.34 14.13
N ARG A 102 5.87 1.93 12.97
CA ARG A 102 6.61 3.19 12.93
C ARG A 102 5.78 4.38 13.41
N CYS A 103 4.48 4.42 13.10
CA CYS A 103 3.56 5.43 13.62
C CYS A 103 3.47 5.38 15.16
N GLU A 104 3.34 4.17 15.72
CA GLU A 104 3.34 3.96 17.18
C GLU A 104 4.63 4.45 17.82
N ALA A 105 5.79 4.11 17.26
CA ALA A 105 7.09 4.55 17.76
C ALA A 105 7.29 6.08 17.73
N GLN A 106 6.55 6.78 16.86
CA GLN A 106 6.61 8.24 16.69
C GLN A 106 5.42 8.97 17.36
N ASP A 107 4.52 8.26 18.05
CA ASP A 107 3.28 8.79 18.64
C ASP A 107 2.41 9.55 17.63
N VAL A 108 2.28 8.99 16.42
CA VAL A 108 1.51 9.52 15.29
C VAL A 108 0.30 8.62 15.02
N ASN A 109 -0.87 9.23 14.79
CA ASN A 109 -2.08 8.49 14.44
C ASN A 109 -2.03 8.05 12.97
N LEU A 110 -2.75 6.97 12.67
CA LEU A 110 -2.89 6.42 11.34
C LEU A 110 -4.34 6.48 10.87
N ALA A 111 -4.56 7.00 9.67
CA ALA A 111 -5.87 7.04 9.01
C ALA A 111 -5.81 6.27 7.68
N LEU A 112 -6.68 5.28 7.51
CA LEU A 112 -6.85 4.59 6.24
C LEU A 112 -7.90 5.31 5.40
N ILE A 113 -7.53 5.69 4.17
CA ILE A 113 -8.35 6.53 3.30
C ILE A 113 -8.64 5.77 2.03
N PRO A 114 -9.92 5.38 1.78
CA PRO A 114 -10.28 4.65 0.57
C PRO A 114 -10.16 5.57 -0.66
N LEU A 115 -9.54 5.04 -1.72
CA LEU A 115 -9.56 5.68 -3.03
C LEU A 115 -10.95 5.52 -3.63
N ARG A 116 -11.72 6.60 -3.72
CA ARG A 116 -13.08 6.58 -4.29
C ARG A 116 -13.01 6.53 -5.81
N LYS A 117 -13.79 5.64 -6.42
CA LYS A 117 -13.91 5.56 -7.88
C LYS A 117 -14.49 6.85 -8.47
N PRO A 118 -14.03 7.31 -9.66
CA PRO A 118 -14.45 8.58 -10.29
C PRO A 118 -15.96 8.73 -10.57
N GLN A 119 -16.71 7.64 -10.57
CA GLN A 119 -18.14 7.62 -10.90
C GLN A 119 -19.08 8.11 -9.79
N GLN A 120 -18.59 8.35 -8.58
CA GLN A 120 -19.39 9.02 -7.55
C GLN A 120 -19.23 10.53 -7.74
N THR A 121 -20.16 11.11 -8.47
CA THR A 121 -20.29 12.55 -8.70
C THR A 121 -20.17 13.32 -7.40
N GLY A 122 -19.18 14.10 -7.32
CA GLY A 122 -18.83 14.95 -6.19
C GLY A 122 -17.39 14.67 -5.82
N THR A 123 -16.55 15.65 -6.02
CA THR A 123 -15.26 15.78 -5.36
C THR A 123 -15.49 15.66 -3.85
N ALA A 124 -15.67 14.42 -3.35
CA ALA A 124 -15.52 14.22 -1.92
C ALA A 124 -14.05 14.52 -1.68
N PRO A 125 -13.74 15.68 -1.14
CA PRO A 125 -12.38 16.02 -0.84
C PRO A 125 -11.85 14.92 0.07
N LEU A 126 -10.56 14.67 0.01
CA LEU A 126 -9.85 13.96 1.05
C LEU A 126 -10.13 14.73 2.35
N THR A 127 -11.22 14.38 3.05
CA THR A 127 -11.74 15.15 4.19
C THR A 127 -11.01 14.83 5.48
N ALA A 128 -10.12 13.83 5.44
CA ALA A 128 -9.32 13.48 6.60
C ALA A 128 -8.33 14.62 6.93
N LEU A 129 -8.30 15.00 8.20
CA LEU A 129 -7.27 15.87 8.74
C LEU A 129 -6.01 15.02 8.94
N VAL A 130 -5.07 15.14 8.01
CA VAL A 130 -3.79 14.44 8.04
C VAL A 130 -2.67 15.42 7.69
N ASP A 131 -1.45 15.13 8.13
CA ASP A 131 -0.27 15.96 7.91
C ASP A 131 0.47 15.57 6.63
N GLY A 132 0.15 14.41 6.07
CA GLY A 132 0.69 13.90 4.83
C GLY A 132 0.12 12.54 4.47
N TYR A 133 0.49 12.05 3.29
CA TYR A 133 -0.04 10.81 2.72
C TYR A 133 1.06 9.85 2.30
N ILE A 134 0.84 8.56 2.57
CA ILE A 134 1.53 7.45 1.94
C ILE A 134 0.61 6.89 0.86
N LEU A 135 1.08 6.84 -0.38
CA LEU A 135 0.31 6.35 -1.53
C LEU A 135 0.81 4.99 -1.97
N ASN A 136 0.04 3.95 -1.70
CA ASN A 136 0.17 2.61 -2.30
C ASN A 136 -0.86 2.47 -3.43
N ALA A 137 -0.79 3.39 -4.42
CA ALA A 137 -1.79 3.51 -5.48
C ALA A 137 -1.11 3.81 -6.81
N THR A 138 -0.96 2.80 -7.63
CA THR A 138 -0.29 2.90 -8.94
C THR A 138 -1.22 3.30 -10.07
N HIS A 139 -2.52 3.08 -9.90
CA HIS A 139 -3.56 3.48 -10.86
C HIS A 139 -4.28 4.75 -10.41
N ASN A 140 -4.68 5.59 -11.35
CA ASN A 140 -5.51 6.78 -11.11
C ASN A 140 -4.96 7.73 -10.02
N SER A 141 -3.68 7.59 -9.70
CA SER A 141 -3.04 8.40 -8.65
C SER A 141 -2.90 9.87 -9.04
N ALA A 142 -2.87 10.20 -10.35
CA ALA A 142 -2.65 11.57 -10.80
C ALA A 142 -3.70 12.54 -10.25
N ASP A 143 -5.00 12.23 -10.34
CA ASP A 143 -6.06 13.10 -9.82
C ASP A 143 -6.02 13.23 -8.31
N VAL A 144 -5.77 12.11 -7.60
CA VAL A 144 -5.62 12.11 -6.14
C VAL A 144 -4.41 12.91 -5.72
N ILE A 145 -3.27 12.70 -6.38
CA ILE A 145 -2.05 13.46 -6.14
C ILE A 145 -2.31 14.95 -6.36
N GLN A 146 -2.94 15.35 -7.46
CA GLN A 146 -3.27 16.75 -7.72
C GLN A 146 -4.13 17.38 -6.60
N GLN A 147 -5.10 16.64 -6.08
CA GLN A 147 -5.93 17.11 -4.97
C GLN A 147 -5.12 17.27 -3.67
N ILE A 148 -4.18 16.36 -3.39
CA ILE A 148 -3.29 16.42 -2.23
C ILE A 148 -2.34 17.61 -2.37
N LEU A 149 -1.78 17.80 -3.57
CA LEU A 149 -0.87 18.90 -3.91
C LEU A 149 -1.51 20.27 -3.74
N ALA A 150 -2.74 20.42 -4.21
CA ALA A 150 -3.50 21.66 -4.05
C ALA A 150 -3.65 22.08 -2.58
N ARG A 151 -3.41 21.18 -1.63
CA ARG A 151 -3.44 21.41 -0.18
C ARG A 151 -2.05 21.61 0.44
N GLY A 152 -0.97 21.50 -0.35
CA GLY A 152 0.39 21.65 0.16
C GLY A 152 0.83 20.54 1.13
N GLN A 153 0.17 19.37 1.09
CA GLN A 153 0.49 18.26 1.98
C GLN A 153 1.66 17.43 1.47
N ARG A 154 2.39 16.80 2.38
CA ARG A 154 3.48 15.89 2.05
C ARG A 154 2.97 14.58 1.48
N VAL A 155 3.75 13.99 0.59
CA VAL A 155 3.43 12.70 -0.02
C VAL A 155 4.69 11.84 -0.08
N VAL A 156 4.54 10.56 0.23
CA VAL A 156 5.51 9.51 -0.09
C VAL A 156 4.78 8.45 -0.93
N THR A 157 5.37 8.08 -2.05
CA THR A 157 4.80 7.08 -2.95
C THR A 157 5.49 5.72 -2.76
N LEU A 158 4.75 4.62 -2.95
CA LEU A 158 5.27 3.26 -2.86
C LEU A 158 5.23 2.60 -4.24
N ASP A 159 6.39 2.04 -4.65
CA ASP A 159 6.60 1.33 -5.93
C ASP A 159 6.37 2.15 -7.20
N PHE A 160 6.24 3.45 -7.09
CA PHE A 160 6.28 4.38 -8.22
C PHE A 160 6.89 5.71 -7.81
N GLN A 161 7.40 6.46 -8.77
CA GLN A 161 7.93 7.79 -8.53
C GLN A 161 7.00 8.85 -9.10
N PHE A 162 6.82 9.94 -8.35
CA PHE A 162 6.13 11.13 -8.82
C PHE A 162 7.05 12.34 -8.67
N PRO A 163 7.21 13.19 -9.72
CA PRO A 163 8.12 14.32 -9.69
C PRO A 163 7.92 15.23 -8.48
N GLY A 164 9.00 15.50 -7.74
CA GLY A 164 8.96 16.37 -6.56
C GLY A 164 8.55 15.70 -5.25
N TYR A 165 8.33 14.38 -5.21
CA TYR A 165 7.94 13.64 -4.01
C TYR A 165 8.88 12.48 -3.73
N SER A 166 9.05 12.20 -2.43
CA SER A 166 9.83 11.05 -1.97
C SER A 166 9.12 9.75 -2.31
N SER A 167 9.90 8.70 -2.53
CA SER A 167 9.37 7.36 -2.80
C SER A 167 10.16 6.27 -2.10
N VAL A 168 9.49 5.15 -1.83
CA VAL A 168 10.12 3.90 -1.41
C VAL A 168 9.74 2.81 -2.40
N SER A 169 10.73 2.13 -2.95
CA SER A 169 10.52 1.06 -3.94
C SER A 169 11.61 0.01 -3.83
N ILE A 170 11.48 -1.04 -4.63
CA ILE A 170 12.61 -1.88 -5.03
C ILE A 170 12.92 -1.62 -6.51
N ASP A 171 14.06 -2.11 -7.00
CA ASP A 171 14.30 -2.20 -8.44
C ASP A 171 13.41 -3.30 -9.05
N ASN A 172 12.18 -2.92 -9.42
CA ASN A 172 11.20 -3.84 -9.99
C ASN A 172 11.63 -4.42 -11.34
N ALA A 173 12.31 -3.65 -12.17
CA ALA A 173 12.81 -4.12 -13.45
C ALA A 173 13.92 -5.17 -13.25
N GLY A 174 14.90 -4.88 -12.41
CA GLY A 174 15.96 -5.82 -12.07
C GLY A 174 15.43 -7.10 -11.41
N ALA A 175 14.40 -6.99 -10.55
CA ALA A 175 13.76 -8.17 -9.97
C ALA A 175 13.19 -9.11 -11.03
N MET A 176 12.54 -8.57 -12.06
CA MET A 176 11.99 -9.38 -13.15
C MET A 176 13.09 -9.91 -14.09
N HIS A 177 14.18 -9.14 -14.27
CA HIS A 177 15.38 -9.65 -14.95
C HIS A 177 15.99 -10.86 -14.21
N ASP A 178 16.07 -10.80 -12.86
CA ASP A 178 16.60 -11.91 -12.04
C ASP A 178 15.74 -13.18 -12.24
N ILE A 179 14.40 -13.07 -12.19
CA ILE A 179 13.50 -14.20 -12.49
C ILE A 179 13.68 -14.71 -13.92
N ALA A 180 13.66 -13.80 -14.90
CA ALA A 180 13.77 -14.18 -16.31
C ALA A 180 15.09 -14.89 -16.60
N HIS A 181 16.21 -14.34 -16.13
CA HIS A 181 17.53 -14.94 -16.30
C HIS A 181 17.66 -16.31 -15.60
N TYR A 182 17.09 -16.45 -14.40
CA TYR A 182 17.06 -17.74 -13.69
C TYR A 182 16.34 -18.80 -14.53
N LEU A 183 15.14 -18.50 -15.02
CA LEU A 183 14.36 -19.43 -15.84
C LEU A 183 15.02 -19.70 -17.21
N LEU A 184 15.60 -18.68 -17.83
CA LEU A 184 16.38 -18.81 -19.08
C LEU A 184 17.61 -19.72 -18.88
N GLY A 185 18.29 -19.58 -17.73
CA GLY A 185 19.42 -20.44 -17.34
C GLY A 185 19.02 -21.90 -17.14
N LYS A 186 17.78 -22.16 -16.72
CA LYS A 186 17.17 -23.49 -16.63
C LYS A 186 16.74 -24.06 -18.01
N GLY A 187 16.86 -23.29 -19.08
CA GLY A 187 16.54 -23.71 -20.43
C GLY A 187 15.13 -23.38 -20.91
N HIS A 188 14.31 -22.71 -20.10
CA HIS A 188 12.97 -22.29 -20.52
C HIS A 188 13.01 -21.27 -21.66
N ARG A 189 12.11 -21.42 -22.64
CA ARG A 189 11.99 -20.54 -23.81
C ARG A 189 10.52 -20.25 -24.19
N ARG A 190 9.57 -20.78 -23.46
CA ARG A 190 8.12 -20.61 -23.62
C ARG A 190 7.51 -20.18 -22.32
N PHE A 191 7.06 -18.93 -22.27
CA PHE A 191 6.65 -18.27 -21.04
C PHE A 191 5.20 -17.82 -21.08
N GLY A 192 4.52 -18.01 -19.96
CA GLY A 192 3.28 -17.32 -19.62
C GLY A 192 3.56 -16.34 -18.48
N ILE A 193 3.02 -15.12 -18.57
CA ILE A 193 3.06 -14.15 -17.48
C ILE A 193 1.64 -13.98 -16.96
N ILE A 194 1.44 -14.05 -15.65
CA ILE A 194 0.17 -13.73 -14.98
C ILE A 194 0.35 -12.42 -14.22
N ALA A 195 -0.44 -11.42 -14.59
CA ALA A 195 -0.24 -10.06 -14.12
C ALA A 195 -1.54 -9.36 -13.71
N PHE A 196 -1.39 -8.28 -12.95
CA PHE A 196 -2.44 -7.29 -12.72
C PHE A 196 -2.88 -6.66 -14.04
N ALA A 197 -4.05 -6.02 -14.06
CA ALA A 197 -4.47 -5.23 -15.20
C ALA A 197 -3.50 -4.07 -15.48
N SER A 198 -3.12 -3.89 -16.73
CA SER A 198 -2.30 -2.76 -17.21
C SER A 198 -3.07 -1.44 -17.19
N GLN A 199 -4.38 -1.54 -17.29
CA GLN A 199 -5.34 -0.44 -17.30
C GLN A 199 -6.68 -0.91 -16.75
N ALA A 200 -7.48 -0.01 -16.21
CA ALA A 200 -8.80 -0.35 -15.68
C ALA A 200 -9.65 -1.12 -16.71
N ASN A 201 -10.16 -2.28 -16.30
CA ASN A 201 -11.00 -3.17 -17.09
C ASN A 201 -10.34 -3.84 -18.31
N VAL A 202 -9.02 -3.76 -18.47
CA VAL A 202 -8.29 -4.55 -19.46
C VAL A 202 -7.91 -5.87 -18.81
N LEU A 203 -8.59 -6.94 -19.20
CA LEU A 203 -8.37 -8.31 -18.71
C LEU A 203 -8.26 -9.28 -19.88
N GLY A 204 -7.58 -10.40 -19.65
CA GLY A 204 -7.49 -11.51 -20.60
C GLY A 204 -6.09 -11.71 -21.18
N MET A 205 -6.02 -12.54 -22.21
CA MET A 205 -4.77 -13.02 -22.79
C MET A 205 -4.34 -12.17 -23.99
N ARG A 206 -3.03 -11.89 -24.06
CA ARG A 206 -2.37 -11.29 -25.24
C ARG A 206 -0.92 -11.74 -25.38
N SER A 207 -0.40 -11.67 -26.60
CA SER A 207 1.02 -11.94 -26.87
C SER A 207 1.92 -10.80 -26.37
N LEU A 208 3.17 -11.13 -26.01
CA LEU A 208 4.21 -10.15 -25.70
C LEU A 208 4.92 -9.59 -26.95
N ARG A 209 4.33 -9.75 -28.14
CA ARG A 209 4.89 -9.24 -29.41
C ARG A 209 5.25 -7.76 -29.30
N GLU A 210 4.33 -6.94 -28.79
CA GLU A 210 4.52 -5.51 -28.58
C GLU A 210 4.73 -5.21 -27.07
N PRO A 211 5.42 -4.13 -26.74
CA PRO A 211 5.49 -3.65 -25.36
C PRO A 211 4.09 -3.40 -24.78
N ILE A 212 3.93 -3.71 -23.50
CA ILE A 212 2.67 -3.47 -22.82
C ILE A 212 2.58 -2.01 -22.41
N THR A 213 1.42 -1.41 -22.68
CA THR A 213 1.12 -0.01 -22.36
C THR A 213 -0.12 0.07 -21.45
N GLY A 214 -0.24 1.13 -20.69
CA GLY A 214 -1.36 1.35 -19.75
C GLY A 214 -1.02 2.44 -18.74
N ASP A 215 -1.74 2.46 -17.63
CA ASP A 215 -1.57 3.41 -16.54
C ASP A 215 -1.03 2.77 -15.24
N ASN A 216 -0.94 1.43 -15.18
CA ASN A 216 -0.32 0.70 -14.07
C ASN A 216 1.20 0.63 -14.27
N THR A 217 1.91 1.65 -13.83
CA THR A 217 3.37 1.76 -14.00
C THR A 217 4.15 0.59 -13.42
N LEU A 218 3.73 0.06 -12.27
CA LEU A 218 4.37 -1.09 -11.62
C LEU A 218 4.27 -2.36 -12.48
N MET A 219 3.04 -2.66 -12.94
CA MET A 219 2.79 -3.80 -13.82
C MET A 219 3.58 -3.67 -15.14
N LEU A 220 3.54 -2.49 -15.77
CA LEU A 220 4.26 -2.20 -17.00
C LEU A 220 5.76 -2.41 -16.85
N THR A 221 6.35 -1.90 -15.77
CA THR A 221 7.77 -2.07 -15.47
C THR A 221 8.13 -3.55 -15.36
N ARG A 222 7.37 -4.33 -14.61
CA ARG A 222 7.61 -5.76 -14.40
C ARG A 222 7.49 -6.55 -15.70
N VAL A 223 6.40 -6.39 -16.44
CA VAL A 223 6.14 -7.17 -17.67
C VAL A 223 7.12 -6.80 -18.78
N ASN A 224 7.35 -5.50 -19.01
CA ASN A 224 8.26 -5.07 -20.06
C ASN A 224 9.71 -5.47 -19.75
N ALA A 225 10.14 -5.47 -18.48
CA ALA A 225 11.45 -5.99 -18.09
C ALA A 225 11.62 -7.49 -18.43
N CYS A 226 10.61 -8.33 -18.19
CA CYS A 226 10.63 -9.71 -18.66
C CYS A 226 10.77 -9.79 -20.18
N ARG A 227 9.97 -9.03 -20.91
CA ARG A 227 10.00 -8.98 -22.37
C ARG A 227 11.38 -8.59 -22.89
N ASP A 228 11.99 -7.58 -22.30
CA ASP A 228 13.32 -7.10 -22.67
C ASP A 228 14.40 -8.15 -22.40
N ALA A 229 14.33 -8.85 -21.25
CA ALA A 229 15.21 -9.96 -20.93
C ALA A 229 15.04 -11.13 -21.94
N PHE A 230 13.82 -11.43 -22.37
CA PHE A 230 13.55 -12.44 -23.38
C PHE A 230 14.15 -12.07 -24.73
N LEU A 231 13.96 -10.84 -25.19
CA LEU A 231 14.54 -10.35 -26.45
C LEU A 231 16.06 -10.37 -26.42
N ALA A 232 16.69 -9.91 -25.32
CA ALA A 232 18.13 -9.92 -25.15
C ALA A 232 18.73 -11.34 -25.18
N ASN A 233 17.93 -12.37 -24.86
CA ASN A 233 18.33 -13.77 -24.89
C ASN A 233 17.76 -14.56 -26.09
N ASN A 234 17.37 -13.87 -27.17
CA ASN A 234 16.87 -14.44 -28.43
C ASN A 234 15.64 -15.34 -28.27
N VAL A 235 14.80 -15.08 -27.24
CA VAL A 235 13.50 -15.74 -27.09
C VAL A 235 12.50 -15.13 -28.05
N ASN A 236 11.74 -15.96 -28.76
CA ASN A 236 10.66 -15.47 -29.59
C ASN A 236 9.47 -15.01 -28.73
N VAL A 237 9.38 -13.68 -28.51
CA VAL A 237 8.33 -13.07 -27.70
C VAL A 237 6.93 -13.16 -28.28
N GLU A 238 6.77 -13.46 -29.59
CA GLU A 238 5.47 -13.76 -30.20
C GLU A 238 4.85 -15.05 -29.66
N ARG A 239 5.70 -15.92 -29.09
CA ARG A 239 5.32 -17.17 -28.44
C ARG A 239 5.39 -17.11 -26.91
N CYS A 240 5.44 -15.91 -26.35
CA CYS A 240 5.30 -15.63 -24.93
C CYS A 240 3.98 -14.86 -24.72
N TRP A 241 3.29 -15.23 -23.65
CA TRP A 241 1.93 -14.79 -23.45
C TRP A 241 1.75 -14.10 -22.11
N LEU A 242 0.94 -13.06 -22.07
CA LEU A 242 0.50 -12.37 -20.88
C LEU A 242 -0.97 -12.64 -20.66
N TYR A 243 -1.35 -12.92 -19.41
CA TYR A 243 -2.75 -12.93 -18.99
C TYR A 243 -2.94 -11.88 -17.89
N GLU A 244 -3.74 -10.86 -18.17
CA GLU A 244 -4.10 -9.82 -17.22
C GLU A 244 -5.37 -10.21 -16.46
N THR A 245 -5.35 -10.12 -15.11
CA THR A 245 -6.45 -10.58 -14.29
C THR A 245 -6.57 -9.80 -12.98
N ARG A 246 -7.58 -10.12 -12.18
CA ARG A 246 -7.75 -9.58 -10.82
C ARG A 246 -6.77 -10.23 -9.86
N HIS A 247 -6.39 -9.50 -8.82
CA HIS A 247 -5.33 -9.91 -7.91
C HIS A 247 -5.85 -10.81 -6.79
N ASP A 248 -6.00 -12.08 -7.04
CA ASP A 248 -6.25 -13.14 -6.07
C ASP A 248 -5.87 -14.52 -6.61
N GLU A 249 -5.95 -15.55 -5.78
CA GLU A 249 -5.53 -16.91 -6.13
C GLU A 249 -6.48 -17.57 -7.13
N GLU A 250 -7.79 -17.34 -7.04
CA GLU A 250 -8.80 -17.91 -7.93
C GLU A 250 -8.61 -17.41 -9.36
N HIS A 251 -8.35 -16.12 -9.50
CA HIS A 251 -8.06 -15.53 -10.80
C HIS A 251 -6.69 -15.93 -11.33
N GLY A 252 -5.69 -16.15 -10.45
CA GLY A 252 -4.40 -16.74 -10.79
C GLY A 252 -4.55 -18.15 -11.35
N GLU A 253 -5.41 -18.97 -10.73
CA GLU A 253 -5.75 -20.31 -11.18
C GLU A 253 -6.43 -20.31 -12.57
N THR A 254 -7.40 -19.42 -12.75
CA THR A 254 -8.10 -19.22 -14.03
C THR A 254 -7.14 -18.78 -15.14
N ALA A 255 -6.23 -17.86 -14.84
CA ALA A 255 -5.23 -17.37 -15.79
C ALA A 255 -4.25 -18.49 -16.22
N ALA A 256 -3.76 -19.29 -15.27
CA ALA A 256 -2.90 -20.44 -15.55
C ALA A 256 -3.61 -21.46 -16.42
N GLN A 257 -4.88 -21.77 -16.13
CA GLN A 257 -5.71 -22.65 -16.95
C GLN A 257 -5.82 -22.14 -18.38
N ALA A 258 -6.15 -20.86 -18.55
CA ALA A 258 -6.31 -20.26 -19.87
C ALA A 258 -5.00 -20.30 -20.68
N LEU A 259 -3.88 -19.91 -20.05
CA LEU A 259 -2.56 -19.91 -20.69
C LEU A 259 -2.13 -21.32 -21.12
N LEU A 260 -2.17 -22.29 -20.20
CA LEU A 260 -1.67 -23.65 -20.46
C LEU A 260 -2.61 -24.47 -21.35
N THR A 261 -3.91 -24.16 -21.39
CA THR A 261 -4.84 -24.78 -22.33
C THR A 261 -4.65 -24.25 -23.74
N ALA A 262 -4.51 -22.92 -23.89
CA ALA A 262 -4.33 -22.32 -25.22
C ALA A 262 -2.92 -22.51 -25.79
N HIS A 263 -1.91 -22.60 -24.89
CA HIS A 263 -0.49 -22.71 -25.25
C HIS A 263 0.19 -23.80 -24.42
N PRO A 264 -0.05 -25.08 -24.74
CA PRO A 264 0.48 -26.22 -23.96
C PRO A 264 2.01 -26.40 -24.08
N ASP A 265 2.66 -25.60 -24.92
CA ASP A 265 4.12 -25.53 -25.04
C ASP A 265 4.76 -24.54 -24.03
N ILE A 266 3.98 -23.83 -23.20
CA ILE A 266 4.49 -23.05 -22.09
C ILE A 266 5.11 -23.98 -21.05
N THR A 267 6.36 -23.70 -20.69
CA THR A 267 7.12 -24.48 -19.69
C THR A 267 7.43 -23.69 -18.42
N ALA A 268 7.16 -22.40 -18.40
CA ALA A 268 7.33 -21.56 -17.20
C ALA A 268 6.24 -20.49 -17.12
N LEU A 269 5.68 -20.33 -15.91
CA LEU A 269 4.76 -19.26 -15.53
C LEU A 269 5.47 -18.27 -14.62
N ILE A 270 5.49 -17.01 -15.01
CA ILE A 270 5.99 -15.90 -14.20
C ILE A 270 4.79 -15.15 -13.65
N CYS A 271 4.58 -15.23 -12.35
CA CYS A 271 3.47 -14.58 -11.67
C CYS A 271 3.94 -13.28 -11.00
N LEU A 272 3.27 -12.16 -11.26
CA LEU A 272 3.66 -10.87 -10.68
C LEU A 272 3.29 -10.71 -9.19
N SER A 273 2.78 -11.77 -8.57
CA SER A 273 2.53 -11.88 -7.14
C SER A 273 2.50 -13.35 -6.73
N ASP A 274 2.84 -13.62 -5.48
CA ASP A 274 2.78 -14.98 -4.90
C ASP A 274 1.34 -15.52 -4.87
N ARG A 275 0.33 -14.66 -4.75
CA ARG A 275 -1.07 -15.07 -4.81
C ARG A 275 -1.44 -15.64 -6.18
N PHE A 276 -0.98 -15.02 -7.26
CA PHE A 276 -1.14 -15.60 -8.60
C PHE A 276 -0.42 -16.94 -8.73
N ALA A 277 0.80 -17.04 -8.18
CA ALA A 277 1.59 -18.26 -8.23
C ALA A 277 0.92 -19.40 -7.46
N VAL A 278 0.33 -19.13 -6.30
CA VAL A 278 -0.48 -20.10 -5.55
C VAL A 278 -1.62 -20.64 -6.42
N GLY A 279 -2.35 -19.77 -7.10
CA GLY A 279 -3.41 -20.18 -8.03
C GLY A 279 -2.87 -21.02 -9.18
N ALA A 280 -1.76 -20.60 -9.77
CA ALA A 280 -1.13 -21.32 -10.88
C ALA A 280 -0.68 -22.73 -10.47
N ILE A 281 -0.05 -22.90 -9.30
CA ILE A 281 0.36 -24.22 -8.77
C ILE A 281 -0.86 -25.08 -8.48
N ARG A 282 -1.94 -24.53 -7.91
CA ARG A 282 -3.21 -25.26 -7.70
C ARG A 282 -3.77 -25.80 -9.01
N TYR A 283 -3.78 -24.97 -10.06
CA TYR A 283 -4.21 -25.44 -11.38
C TYR A 283 -3.31 -26.57 -11.91
N CYS A 284 -1.98 -26.40 -11.90
CA CYS A 284 -1.05 -27.42 -12.37
C CYS A 284 -1.29 -28.75 -11.65
N HIS A 285 -1.39 -28.72 -10.33
CA HIS A 285 -1.66 -29.92 -9.53
C HIS A 285 -2.99 -30.59 -9.93
N ARG A 286 -4.08 -29.81 -10.07
CA ARG A 286 -5.39 -30.33 -10.48
C ARG A 286 -5.39 -30.90 -11.90
N ALA A 287 -4.58 -30.32 -12.79
CA ALA A 287 -4.43 -30.77 -14.17
C ALA A 287 -3.42 -31.94 -14.33
N GLY A 288 -2.79 -32.40 -13.24
CA GLY A 288 -1.79 -33.46 -13.28
C GLY A 288 -0.46 -33.03 -13.89
N LEU A 289 -0.17 -31.71 -13.92
CA LEU A 289 1.09 -31.15 -14.40
C LEU A 289 2.10 -31.07 -13.23
N ALA A 290 3.26 -31.66 -13.41
CA ALA A 290 4.32 -31.62 -12.39
C ALA A 290 4.97 -30.23 -12.34
N VAL A 291 5.11 -29.68 -11.13
CA VAL A 291 5.82 -28.42 -10.83
C VAL A 291 7.06 -28.79 -10.00
N PRO A 292 8.27 -28.45 -10.47
CA PRO A 292 8.63 -27.63 -11.64
C PRO A 292 8.86 -28.39 -12.94
N GLU A 293 8.83 -29.76 -12.98
CA GLU A 293 9.38 -30.59 -14.04
C GLU A 293 8.71 -30.34 -15.40
N GLN A 294 7.41 -30.10 -15.43
CA GLN A 294 6.66 -29.77 -16.66
C GLN A 294 6.40 -28.28 -16.79
N VAL A 295 6.07 -27.60 -15.68
CA VAL A 295 5.80 -26.18 -15.65
C VAL A 295 6.46 -25.57 -14.41
N ALA A 296 7.52 -24.80 -14.61
CA ALA A 296 8.10 -23.99 -13.54
C ALA A 296 7.17 -22.82 -13.20
N VAL A 297 7.02 -22.48 -11.93
CA VAL A 297 6.19 -21.36 -11.47
C VAL A 297 7.02 -20.45 -10.55
N THR A 298 7.03 -19.17 -10.86
CA THR A 298 7.66 -18.16 -10.00
C THR A 298 6.63 -17.12 -9.52
N GLY A 299 6.87 -16.58 -8.33
CA GLY A 299 6.05 -15.54 -7.73
C GLY A 299 6.80 -14.22 -7.50
N PHE A 300 6.20 -13.37 -6.70
CA PHE A 300 6.73 -12.08 -6.27
C PHE A 300 6.08 -11.74 -4.92
N ASP A 301 6.85 -11.28 -3.92
CA ASP A 301 6.51 -10.79 -2.58
C ASP A 301 7.18 -11.58 -1.44
N ASN A 302 7.58 -12.84 -1.67
CA ASN A 302 8.12 -13.77 -0.66
C ASN A 302 7.17 -13.96 0.52
N LEU A 303 5.90 -14.19 0.21
CA LEU A 303 4.92 -14.59 1.21
C LEU A 303 5.27 -15.99 1.75
N ALA A 304 4.97 -16.22 3.03
CA ALA A 304 5.15 -17.53 3.66
C ALA A 304 4.07 -18.51 3.17
N VAL A 305 4.13 -18.86 1.87
CA VAL A 305 3.17 -19.76 1.23
C VAL A 305 3.86 -21.03 0.76
N GLU A 306 3.22 -22.14 1.04
CA GLU A 306 3.54 -23.47 0.52
C GLU A 306 2.27 -24.05 -0.08
N VAL A 307 2.35 -24.56 -1.29
CA VAL A 307 1.20 -25.11 -1.99
C VAL A 307 1.48 -26.56 -2.36
N ASN A 308 0.70 -27.47 -1.79
CA ASN A 308 0.83 -28.92 -2.04
C ASN A 308 2.25 -29.47 -1.80
N GLY A 309 2.96 -28.97 -0.79
CA GLY A 309 4.33 -29.36 -0.47
C GLY A 309 5.40 -28.72 -1.37
N VAL A 310 5.03 -27.73 -2.20
CA VAL A 310 5.97 -27.03 -3.08
C VAL A 310 6.23 -25.63 -2.54
N GLY A 311 7.47 -25.36 -2.18
CA GLY A 311 7.93 -24.02 -1.79
C GLY A 311 8.09 -23.12 -3.02
N LEU A 312 7.62 -21.89 -2.94
CA LEU A 312 7.54 -20.96 -4.07
C LEU A 312 8.86 -20.20 -4.28
N THR A 313 9.44 -20.33 -5.48
CA THR A 313 10.52 -19.45 -5.98
C THR A 313 9.95 -18.07 -6.26
N THR A 314 10.51 -17.01 -5.63
CA THR A 314 9.88 -15.69 -5.60
C THR A 314 10.90 -14.57 -5.39
N ILE A 315 10.48 -13.31 -5.55
CA ILE A 315 11.26 -12.13 -5.16
C ILE A 315 10.85 -11.67 -3.76
N ALA A 316 11.83 -11.56 -2.88
CA ALA A 316 11.64 -10.89 -1.59
C ALA A 316 11.77 -9.37 -1.74
N GLN A 317 10.77 -8.62 -1.25
CA GLN A 317 10.74 -7.16 -1.33
C GLN A 317 10.59 -6.44 0.02
N ASN A 318 10.50 -7.16 1.13
CA ASN A 318 10.39 -6.63 2.50
C ASN A 318 9.35 -5.50 2.67
N ALA A 319 8.08 -5.84 2.49
CA ALA A 319 6.96 -4.89 2.57
C ALA A 319 6.89 -4.15 3.92
N GLU A 320 7.23 -4.82 5.02
CA GLU A 320 7.22 -4.22 6.37
C GLU A 320 8.25 -3.09 6.47
N CYS A 321 9.49 -3.34 6.08
CA CYS A 321 10.55 -2.31 6.04
C CYS A 321 10.19 -1.14 5.10
N LYS A 322 9.53 -1.45 3.95
CA LYS A 322 9.01 -0.43 3.03
C LYS A 322 8.03 0.52 3.73
N GLY A 323 7.13 -0.03 4.54
CA GLY A 323 6.18 0.74 5.34
C GLY A 323 6.84 1.62 6.40
N GLU A 324 7.82 1.09 7.13
CA GLU A 324 8.58 1.83 8.14
C GLU A 324 9.30 3.03 7.54
N ILE A 325 10.03 2.83 6.45
CA ILE A 325 10.79 3.88 5.76
C ILE A 325 9.85 4.93 5.17
N ALA A 326 8.68 4.54 4.65
CA ALA A 326 7.71 5.48 4.14
C ALA A 326 7.22 6.47 5.21
N VAL A 327 6.98 5.99 6.43
CA VAL A 327 6.63 6.87 7.56
C VAL A 327 7.80 7.78 7.95
N GLU A 328 9.03 7.25 7.99
CA GLU A 328 10.22 8.06 8.27
C GLU A 328 10.41 9.20 7.28
N LEU A 329 10.31 8.89 5.99
CA LEU A 329 10.42 9.89 4.93
C LEU A 329 9.30 10.93 5.00
N LEU A 330 8.07 10.51 5.32
CA LEU A 330 6.95 11.42 5.42
C LEU A 330 7.08 12.38 6.59
N LEU A 331 7.61 11.92 7.72
CA LEU A 331 7.80 12.73 8.93
C LEU A 331 9.06 13.59 8.87
N SER A 332 10.07 13.18 8.11
CA SER A 332 11.33 13.92 7.98
C SER A 332 11.11 15.26 7.26
N ILE A 333 11.88 16.28 7.68
CA ILE A 333 12.01 17.54 6.95
C ILE A 333 13.34 17.49 6.20
N GLY A 334 13.27 17.26 4.89
CA GLY A 334 14.48 17.10 4.08
C GLY A 334 14.20 17.21 2.58
N PRO A 335 15.24 17.04 1.75
CA PRO A 335 15.05 16.99 0.31
C PRO A 335 14.24 15.77 -0.11
N VAL A 336 13.70 15.82 -1.33
CA VAL A 336 13.06 14.67 -1.96
C VAL A 336 14.06 13.51 -2.03
N THR A 337 13.66 12.35 -1.53
CA THR A 337 14.51 11.15 -1.45
C THR A 337 13.78 9.97 -2.09
N HIS A 338 14.50 9.26 -2.96
CA HIS A 338 14.03 7.98 -3.52
C HIS A 338 14.82 6.85 -2.84
N HIS A 339 14.14 6.12 -1.97
CA HIS A 339 14.74 5.02 -1.23
C HIS A 339 14.46 3.70 -1.96
N GLU A 340 15.53 3.04 -2.39
CA GLU A 340 15.45 1.74 -3.03
C GLU A 340 15.86 0.66 -2.03
N LEU A 341 14.93 -0.23 -1.69
CA LEU A 341 15.20 -1.39 -0.84
C LEU A 341 15.89 -2.51 -1.64
N PRO A 342 16.73 -3.30 -0.98
CA PRO A 342 17.30 -4.48 -1.61
C PRO A 342 16.20 -5.48 -2.00
N ARG A 343 16.37 -6.10 -3.16
CA ARG A 343 15.58 -7.23 -3.64
C ARG A 343 16.40 -8.51 -3.59
N GLN A 344 15.75 -9.65 -3.47
CA GLN A 344 16.41 -10.94 -3.49
C GLN A 344 15.54 -11.98 -4.20
N LEU A 345 16.11 -12.69 -5.17
CA LEU A 345 15.50 -13.91 -5.71
C LEU A 345 15.69 -15.04 -4.70
N VAL A 346 14.60 -15.56 -4.17
CA VAL A 346 14.56 -16.69 -3.24
C VAL A 346 14.17 -17.92 -4.02
N ILE A 347 15.12 -18.81 -4.24
CA ILE A 347 14.93 -20.04 -5.02
C ILE A 347 14.41 -21.13 -4.10
N ARG A 348 13.35 -21.81 -4.53
CA ARG A 348 12.72 -22.95 -3.88
C ARG A 348 12.31 -24.00 -4.93
N GLU A 349 11.40 -24.91 -4.57
CA GLU A 349 11.08 -26.10 -5.36
C GLU A 349 10.23 -25.81 -6.61
N SER A 350 9.53 -24.67 -6.68
CA SER A 350 8.56 -24.41 -7.76
C SER A 350 9.18 -24.02 -9.11
N ALA A 351 10.51 -23.79 -9.15
CA ALA A 351 11.17 -23.40 -10.40
C ALA A 351 12.67 -23.74 -10.40
#